data_903d079ef5d142cae8973bf25af5f3b8
#
_entry.id   903d079ef5d142cae8973bf25af5f3b8
#
_cell.length_a   1.000
_cell.length_b   1.000
_cell.length_c   1.000
_cell.angle_alpha   90.00
_cell.angle_beta   90.00
_cell.angle_gamma   90.00
#
_symmetry.space_group_name_H-M   'P 1'
#
loop_
_entity.id
_entity.type
_entity.pdbx_description
1 polymer ?
#
loop_
_entity_poly.entity_id
_entity_poly.type
_entity_poly.pdbx_seq_one_letter_code
_entity_poly.pdbx_strand_id
1 'polypeptide(L)'
;EFPIFIKPRWGTKTARSNGCYKINSYSELESHRGKKEIMWSEFIDGEEQMTDFILWNGKIMYQITYVYSKTQIEFVEIWKYIDNKTNPPKNIEKWVLTYMKNYSGIVNVQYRKNIIIEVSLRPARGGSYLKCTKNKNIINSINHLYEKNEWLMIPKDEMNFKPFYSFKCNTSLPIFYIPPHYIMDGICTTYKTYDFNEYYFEKAGKKGCIFYQFYHDDFDAGMKCKHTLEN
;
A
#
# COMPACT_ATOMS: atom_id res chain seq x y z
N GLU A 1 -8.89 10.86 -24.87
CA GLU A 1 -9.87 9.77 -24.69
C GLU A 1 -10.21 9.56 -23.23
N PHE A 2 -11.44 9.15 -22.93
CA PHE A 2 -11.84 8.72 -21.59
C PHE A 2 -11.71 7.19 -21.46
N PRO A 3 -11.56 6.67 -20.23
CA PRO A 3 -11.49 7.41 -18.96
C PRO A 3 -10.12 8.07 -18.70
N ILE A 4 -10.14 9.19 -17.98
CA ILE A 4 -8.95 9.82 -17.43
C ILE A 4 -8.94 9.74 -15.91
N PHE A 5 -7.77 9.94 -15.32
CA PHE A 5 -7.59 9.99 -13.88
C PHE A 5 -7.14 11.37 -13.44
N ILE A 6 -7.87 11.96 -12.49
CA ILE A 6 -7.54 13.26 -11.90
C ILE A 6 -7.08 13.05 -10.47
N LYS A 7 -6.01 13.69 -10.08
CA LYS A 7 -5.52 13.70 -8.70
C LYS A 7 -4.88 15.05 -8.33
N PRO A 8 -4.84 15.39 -7.03
CA PRO A 8 -4.06 16.53 -6.58
C PRO A 8 -2.59 16.39 -6.97
N ARG A 9 -1.98 17.51 -7.34
CA ARG A 9 -0.56 17.58 -7.73
C ARG A 9 0.37 17.25 -6.57
N TRP A 10 -0.03 17.54 -5.34
CA TRP A 10 0.77 17.36 -4.14
C TRP A 10 0.28 16.16 -3.31
N GLY A 11 1.18 15.21 -3.07
CA GLY A 11 0.88 13.97 -2.36
C GLY A 11 0.38 14.14 -0.93
N THR A 12 0.65 15.29 -0.28
CA THR A 12 0.11 15.61 1.04
C THR A 12 -1.42 15.74 1.07
N LYS A 13 -2.03 16.01 -0.08
CA LYS A 13 -3.49 16.13 -0.25
C LYS A 13 -4.14 14.84 -0.78
N THR A 14 -3.34 13.84 -1.18
CA THR A 14 -3.85 12.60 -1.81
C THR A 14 -3.87 11.40 -0.87
N ALA A 15 -3.60 11.61 0.41
CA ALA A 15 -3.64 10.51 1.36
C ALA A 15 -4.93 9.72 1.20
N ARG A 16 -4.80 8.43 0.84
CA ARG A 16 -5.92 7.49 0.61
C ARG A 16 -6.86 7.88 -0.52
N SER A 17 -6.27 8.31 -1.63
CA SER A 17 -7.02 8.67 -2.83
C SER A 17 -7.99 9.85 -2.64
N ASN A 18 -7.86 10.59 -1.55
CA ASN A 18 -8.66 11.80 -1.35
C ASN A 18 -8.39 12.79 -2.49
N GLY A 19 -9.47 13.25 -3.14
CA GLY A 19 -9.36 14.12 -4.30
C GLY A 19 -8.91 13.42 -5.60
N CYS A 20 -8.88 12.08 -5.63
CA CYS A 20 -8.62 11.28 -6.81
C CYS A 20 -9.95 10.85 -7.44
N TYR A 21 -10.08 11.00 -8.77
CA TYR A 21 -11.30 10.70 -9.50
C TYR A 21 -10.99 10.02 -10.82
N LYS A 22 -11.74 8.95 -11.10
CA LYS A 22 -11.85 8.40 -12.46
C LYS A 22 -12.96 9.17 -13.17
N ILE A 23 -12.63 9.80 -14.27
CA ILE A 23 -13.54 10.63 -15.05
C ILE A 23 -13.85 9.90 -16.36
N ASN A 24 -15.11 9.64 -16.62
CA ASN A 24 -15.54 8.85 -17.77
C ASN A 24 -16.14 9.70 -18.91
N SER A 25 -16.41 10.98 -18.67
CA SER A 25 -17.06 11.86 -19.64
C SER A 25 -16.64 13.33 -19.48
N TYR A 26 -16.91 14.13 -20.53
CA TYR A 26 -16.74 15.58 -20.46
C TYR A 26 -17.65 16.24 -19.41
N SER A 27 -18.85 15.72 -19.22
CA SER A 27 -19.78 16.23 -18.21
C SER A 27 -19.23 16.05 -16.80
N GLU A 28 -18.62 14.88 -16.50
CA GLU A 28 -17.94 14.67 -15.22
C GLU A 28 -16.72 15.59 -15.08
N LEU A 29 -15.96 15.80 -16.15
CA LEU A 29 -14.78 16.67 -16.14
C LEU A 29 -15.15 18.13 -15.83
N GLU A 30 -16.27 18.62 -16.33
CA GLU A 30 -16.74 19.99 -16.06
C GLU A 30 -16.93 20.28 -14.58
N SER A 31 -17.35 19.31 -13.77
CA SER A 31 -17.46 19.46 -12.31
C SER A 31 -16.12 19.74 -11.60
N HIS A 32 -15.02 19.52 -12.31
CA HIS A 32 -13.66 19.78 -11.83
C HIS A 32 -13.04 21.05 -12.43
N ARG A 33 -13.78 21.78 -13.31
CA ARG A 33 -13.32 23.04 -13.91
C ARG A 33 -12.99 24.05 -12.81
N GLY A 34 -11.86 24.73 -12.96
CA GLY A 34 -11.40 25.75 -12.01
C GLY A 34 -10.74 25.21 -10.73
N LYS A 35 -10.72 23.91 -10.49
CA LYS A 35 -9.92 23.34 -9.40
C LYS A 35 -8.43 23.56 -9.70
N LYS A 36 -7.73 24.21 -8.77
CA LYS A 36 -6.30 24.47 -8.87
C LYS A 36 -5.49 23.29 -8.35
N GLU A 37 -4.23 23.19 -8.81
CA GLU A 37 -3.27 22.19 -8.35
C GLU A 37 -3.73 20.73 -8.48
N ILE A 38 -4.43 20.46 -9.56
CA ILE A 38 -4.74 19.10 -9.98
C ILE A 38 -3.85 18.71 -11.17
N MET A 39 -3.61 17.44 -11.30
CA MET A 39 -3.02 16.83 -12.49
C MET A 39 -3.94 15.74 -13.02
N TRP A 40 -3.82 15.46 -14.29
CA TRP A 40 -4.55 14.38 -14.92
C TRP A 40 -3.61 13.47 -15.71
N SER A 41 -4.02 12.25 -15.87
CA SER A 41 -3.35 11.23 -16.68
C SER A 41 -4.39 10.31 -17.33
N GLU A 42 -3.93 9.47 -18.23
CA GLU A 42 -4.70 8.31 -18.64
C GLU A 42 -5.08 7.47 -17.39
N PHE A 43 -6.31 6.93 -17.38
CA PHE A 43 -6.69 5.97 -16.36
C PHE A 43 -6.13 4.59 -16.72
N ILE A 44 -5.17 4.11 -15.96
CA ILE A 44 -4.59 2.80 -16.13
C ILE A 44 -5.44 1.78 -15.37
N ASP A 45 -6.15 0.95 -16.12
CA ASP A 45 -6.93 -0.15 -15.56
C ASP A 45 -6.05 -1.37 -15.27
N GLY A 46 -6.52 -2.26 -14.40
CA GLY A 46 -5.87 -3.52 -14.09
C GLY A 46 -5.53 -3.69 -12.61
N GLU A 47 -4.96 -4.85 -12.32
CA GLU A 47 -4.52 -5.20 -10.97
C GLU A 47 -3.41 -4.26 -10.49
N GLU A 48 -3.61 -3.71 -9.31
CA GLU A 48 -2.65 -2.80 -8.71
C GLU A 48 -1.63 -3.58 -7.89
N GLN A 49 -0.38 -3.24 -8.12
CA GLN A 49 0.75 -3.77 -7.37
C GLN A 49 1.64 -2.61 -6.95
N MET A 50 2.43 -2.83 -5.93
CA MET A 50 3.53 -1.94 -5.60
C MET A 50 4.73 -2.71 -5.07
N THR A 51 5.90 -2.11 -5.20
CA THR A 51 7.14 -2.67 -4.65
C THR A 51 7.88 -1.60 -3.86
N ASP A 52 8.28 -1.95 -2.65
CA ASP A 52 9.28 -1.21 -1.89
C ASP A 52 10.67 -1.72 -2.30
N PHE A 53 11.46 -0.85 -2.91
CA PHE A 53 12.87 -1.10 -3.19
C PHE A 53 13.72 -0.43 -2.11
N ILE A 54 14.54 -1.19 -1.44
CA ILE A 54 15.52 -0.66 -0.49
C ILE A 54 16.83 -0.53 -1.23
N LEU A 55 17.28 0.71 -1.40
CA LEU A 55 18.44 1.05 -2.20
C LEU A 55 19.61 1.50 -1.32
N TRP A 56 20.80 1.11 -1.70
CA TRP A 56 22.05 1.66 -1.20
C TRP A 56 22.94 2.06 -2.37
N ASN A 57 23.21 3.38 -2.49
CA ASN A 57 23.93 3.95 -3.62
C ASN A 57 23.39 3.48 -4.99
N GLY A 58 22.08 3.47 -5.12
CA GLY A 58 21.37 3.06 -6.32
C GLY A 58 21.32 1.56 -6.59
N LYS A 59 21.91 0.72 -5.73
CA LYS A 59 21.82 -0.74 -5.83
C LYS A 59 20.62 -1.25 -5.03
N ILE A 60 19.84 -2.14 -5.60
CA ILE A 60 18.74 -2.80 -4.89
C ILE A 60 19.33 -3.82 -3.93
N MET A 61 19.19 -3.56 -2.64
CA MET A 61 19.65 -4.43 -1.56
C MET A 61 18.55 -5.39 -1.11
N TYR A 62 17.29 -4.95 -1.17
CA TYR A 62 16.12 -5.71 -0.77
C TYR A 62 14.89 -5.19 -1.46
N GLN A 63 13.88 -6.06 -1.64
CA GLN A 63 12.59 -5.66 -2.20
C GLN A 63 11.45 -6.41 -1.56
N ILE A 64 10.30 -5.73 -1.46
CA ILE A 64 9.05 -6.31 -0.98
C ILE A 64 7.96 -5.91 -1.95
N THR A 65 7.23 -6.90 -2.48
CA THR A 65 6.12 -6.68 -3.40
C THR A 65 4.79 -6.90 -2.71
N TYR A 66 3.85 -6.05 -3.05
CA TYR A 66 2.48 -6.05 -2.55
C TYR A 66 1.54 -6.19 -3.75
N VAL A 67 0.63 -7.16 -3.66
CA VAL A 67 -0.44 -7.36 -4.64
C VAL A 67 -1.75 -7.01 -3.99
N TYR A 68 -2.49 -6.10 -4.59
CA TYR A 68 -3.77 -5.65 -4.06
C TYR A 68 -4.92 -6.54 -4.49
N SER A 69 -5.98 -6.59 -3.69
CA SER A 69 -7.23 -7.22 -4.10
C SER A 69 -7.77 -6.56 -5.36
N LYS A 70 -8.30 -7.37 -6.29
CA LYS A 70 -8.93 -6.87 -7.52
C LYS A 70 -10.12 -5.98 -7.23
N THR A 71 -10.94 -6.38 -6.25
CA THR A 71 -12.04 -5.57 -5.75
C THR A 71 -11.51 -4.58 -4.74
N GLN A 72 -11.82 -3.32 -4.94
CA GLN A 72 -11.48 -2.22 -4.05
C GLN A 72 -12.75 -1.50 -3.63
N ILE A 73 -12.78 -0.97 -2.41
CA ILE A 73 -13.81 -0.05 -1.97
C ILE A 73 -13.31 1.35 -2.29
N GLU A 74 -13.87 1.94 -3.35
CA GLU A 74 -13.33 3.13 -3.99
C GLU A 74 -11.87 2.91 -4.39
N PHE A 75 -10.88 3.44 -3.88
CA PHE A 75 -9.48 3.14 -4.20
C PHE A 75 -8.75 2.46 -3.03
N VAL A 76 -9.51 1.80 -2.13
CA VAL A 76 -8.95 1.12 -0.97
C VAL A 76 -9.07 -0.39 -1.15
N GLU A 77 -7.96 -1.06 -1.08
CA GLU A 77 -7.90 -2.51 -1.15
C GLU A 77 -8.58 -3.18 0.06
N ILE A 78 -9.24 -4.31 -0.18
CA ILE A 78 -9.85 -5.15 0.86
C ILE A 78 -8.76 -5.96 1.58
N TRP A 79 -7.79 -6.45 0.80
CA TRP A 79 -6.60 -7.14 1.29
C TRP A 79 -5.39 -6.84 0.40
N LYS A 80 -4.19 -7.10 0.94
CA LYS A 80 -2.93 -7.12 0.21
C LYS A 80 -2.18 -8.41 0.50
N TYR A 81 -1.69 -9.06 -0.54
CA TYR A 81 -0.66 -10.11 -0.41
C TYR A 81 0.71 -9.45 -0.37
N ILE A 82 1.58 -9.93 0.50
CA ILE A 82 2.89 -9.30 0.78
C ILE A 82 3.96 -10.38 0.82
N ASP A 83 4.96 -10.26 -0.04
CA ASP A 83 6.13 -11.13 -0.01
C ASP A 83 7.39 -10.43 -0.55
N ASN A 84 8.52 -11.11 -0.48
CA ASN A 84 9.79 -10.65 -1.04
C ASN A 84 10.33 -11.56 -2.15
N LYS A 85 9.54 -12.52 -2.64
CA LYS A 85 9.90 -13.44 -3.71
C LYS A 85 9.27 -13.04 -5.04
N THR A 86 8.13 -12.36 -5.01
CA THR A 86 7.49 -11.81 -6.20
C THR A 86 8.32 -10.66 -6.76
N ASN A 87 8.87 -10.87 -7.94
CA ASN A 87 9.64 -9.83 -8.62
C ASN A 87 8.69 -8.82 -9.29
N PRO A 88 8.99 -7.52 -9.20
CA PRO A 88 8.30 -6.52 -9.99
C PRO A 88 8.59 -6.71 -11.49
N PRO A 89 7.77 -6.14 -12.38
CA PRO A 89 8.06 -6.12 -13.80
C PRO A 89 9.44 -5.52 -14.10
N LYS A 90 10.17 -6.11 -15.06
CA LYS A 90 11.56 -5.69 -15.38
C LYS A 90 11.71 -4.21 -15.75
N ASN A 91 10.70 -3.62 -16.39
CA ASN A 91 10.73 -2.20 -16.73
C ASN A 91 10.59 -1.29 -15.48
N ILE A 92 9.89 -1.74 -14.44
CA ILE A 92 9.79 -1.04 -13.16
C ILE A 92 11.15 -1.05 -12.46
N GLU A 93 11.78 -2.22 -12.36
CA GLU A 93 13.12 -2.36 -11.80
C GLU A 93 14.15 -1.50 -12.58
N LYS A 94 14.12 -1.58 -13.91
CA LYS A 94 14.98 -0.76 -14.78
C LYS A 94 14.77 0.74 -14.55
N TRP A 95 13.52 1.18 -14.39
CA TRP A 95 13.21 2.56 -14.07
C TRP A 95 13.85 3.00 -12.75
N VAL A 96 13.72 2.19 -11.70
CA VAL A 96 14.33 2.47 -10.38
C VAL A 96 15.85 2.56 -10.50
N LEU A 97 16.51 1.59 -11.12
CA LEU A 97 17.96 1.59 -11.31
C LEU A 97 18.46 2.78 -12.15
N THR A 98 17.66 3.26 -13.08
CA THR A 98 18.02 4.39 -13.94
C THR A 98 17.91 5.73 -13.21
N TYR A 99 16.78 5.96 -12.54
CA TYR A 99 16.47 7.28 -11.98
C TYR A 99 16.88 7.44 -10.52
N MET A 100 17.12 6.33 -9.81
CA MET A 100 17.55 6.33 -8.40
C MET A 100 19.01 5.90 -8.22
N LYS A 101 19.83 6.03 -9.25
CA LYS A 101 21.23 5.52 -9.31
C LYS A 101 22.16 5.98 -8.19
N ASN A 102 21.86 7.09 -7.53
CA ASN A 102 22.67 7.63 -6.42
C ASN A 102 21.88 7.72 -5.11
N TYR A 103 20.68 7.13 -5.09
CA TYR A 103 19.80 7.22 -3.92
C TYR A 103 20.07 6.07 -2.94
N SER A 104 20.07 6.41 -1.65
CA SER A 104 20.04 5.44 -0.54
C SER A 104 18.77 5.67 0.28
N GLY A 105 18.00 4.63 0.48
CA GLY A 105 16.73 4.68 1.18
C GLY A 105 15.65 3.81 0.53
N ILE A 106 14.41 3.98 0.92
CA ILE A 106 13.29 3.21 0.39
C ILE A 106 12.58 4.00 -0.70
N VAL A 107 12.38 3.35 -1.86
CA VAL A 107 11.55 3.85 -2.96
C VAL A 107 10.36 2.91 -3.12
N ASN A 108 9.17 3.42 -2.86
CA ASN A 108 7.92 2.72 -3.13
C ASN A 108 7.43 3.10 -4.52
N VAL A 109 7.19 2.10 -5.37
CA VAL A 109 6.65 2.28 -6.73
C VAL A 109 5.34 1.53 -6.85
N GLN A 110 4.25 2.25 -7.14
CA GLN A 110 2.96 1.67 -7.49
C GLN A 110 2.80 1.57 -9.00
N TYR A 111 2.25 0.47 -9.48
CA TYR A 111 2.08 0.23 -10.92
C TYR A 111 0.85 -0.65 -11.20
N ARG A 112 0.33 -0.50 -12.44
CA ARG A 112 -0.69 -1.37 -13.03
C ARG A 112 -0.22 -1.76 -14.42
N LYS A 113 -0.33 -3.02 -14.82
CA LYS A 113 0.09 -3.50 -16.16
C LYS A 113 1.48 -3.00 -16.55
N ASN A 114 2.44 -2.99 -15.69
CA ASN A 114 3.79 -2.48 -15.95
C ASN A 114 3.91 -0.95 -16.14
N ILE A 115 2.86 -0.18 -15.87
CA ILE A 115 2.86 1.28 -15.96
C ILE A 115 2.91 1.86 -14.54
N ILE A 116 3.91 2.70 -14.28
CA ILE A 116 4.05 3.39 -12.99
C ILE A 116 2.92 4.41 -12.84
N ILE A 117 2.21 4.34 -11.72
CA ILE A 117 1.12 5.27 -11.38
C ILE A 117 1.49 6.20 -10.22
N GLU A 118 2.38 5.76 -9.33
CA GLU A 118 2.86 6.58 -8.21
C GLU A 118 4.27 6.15 -7.79
N VAL A 119 5.07 7.13 -7.34
CA VAL A 119 6.37 6.90 -6.72
C VAL A 119 6.45 7.70 -5.41
N SER A 120 6.95 7.08 -4.37
CA SER A 120 7.17 7.72 -3.06
C SER A 120 8.54 7.36 -2.50
N LEU A 121 9.22 8.32 -1.89
CA LEU A 121 10.52 8.10 -1.23
C LEU A 121 10.33 7.69 0.25
N ARG A 122 9.48 6.74 0.47
CA ARG A 122 9.16 6.19 1.79
C ARG A 122 8.62 4.77 1.63
N PRO A 123 8.63 3.94 2.69
CA PRO A 123 8.04 2.61 2.62
C PRO A 123 6.53 2.68 2.38
N ALA A 124 5.98 1.58 1.89
CA ALA A 124 4.56 1.36 1.83
C ALA A 124 3.90 1.70 3.17
N ARG A 125 2.74 2.33 3.08
CA ARG A 125 2.04 2.84 4.27
C ARG A 125 1.86 1.75 5.33
N GLY A 126 2.19 2.10 6.57
CA GLY A 126 2.09 1.22 7.73
C GLY A 126 3.28 0.29 7.94
N GLY A 127 4.25 0.24 7.01
CA GLY A 127 5.43 -0.63 7.16
C GLY A 127 5.06 -2.08 7.49
N SER A 128 4.02 -2.61 6.83
CA SER A 128 3.40 -3.90 7.15
C SER A 128 4.41 -5.03 7.25
N TYR A 129 5.37 -5.08 6.32
CA TYR A 129 6.40 -6.10 6.30
C TYR A 129 7.32 -6.02 7.52
N LEU A 130 7.61 -4.83 8.04
CA LEU A 130 8.44 -4.66 9.23
C LEU A 130 7.79 -5.28 10.48
N LYS A 131 6.46 -5.30 10.51
CA LYS A 131 5.71 -5.89 11.62
C LYS A 131 5.63 -7.41 11.54
N CYS A 132 5.58 -7.96 10.34
CA CYS A 132 5.34 -9.39 10.09
C CYS A 132 6.60 -10.20 9.79
N THR A 133 7.64 -9.59 9.25
CA THR A 133 8.89 -10.32 8.92
C THR A 133 9.56 -10.95 10.12
N LYS A 134 9.40 -10.40 11.33
CA LYS A 134 10.09 -10.80 12.56
C LYS A 134 11.63 -10.82 12.43
N ASN A 135 12.17 -10.47 11.28
CA ASN A 135 13.60 -10.45 11.02
C ASN A 135 14.18 -9.10 11.46
N LYS A 136 14.78 -9.11 12.64
CA LYS A 136 15.43 -7.92 13.22
C LYS A 136 16.59 -7.39 12.36
N ASN A 137 17.27 -8.26 11.62
CA ASN A 137 18.42 -7.88 10.80
C ASN A 137 18.00 -6.98 9.64
N ILE A 138 16.85 -7.27 9.00
CA ILE A 138 16.29 -6.38 7.95
C ILE A 138 15.96 -5.00 8.53
N ILE A 139 15.32 -4.97 9.70
CA ILE A 139 14.96 -3.72 10.36
C ILE A 139 16.22 -2.94 10.75
N ASN A 140 17.21 -3.60 11.33
CA ASN A 140 18.48 -2.98 11.71
C ASN A 140 19.22 -2.43 10.49
N SER A 141 19.26 -3.17 9.37
CA SER A 141 19.89 -2.71 8.14
C SER A 141 19.20 -1.49 7.54
N ILE A 142 17.86 -1.44 7.60
CA ILE A 142 17.10 -0.26 7.17
C ILE A 142 17.40 0.94 8.06
N ASN A 143 17.39 0.75 9.38
CA ASN A 143 17.71 1.84 10.32
C ASN A 143 19.14 2.34 10.09
N HIS A 144 20.10 1.43 9.97
CA HIS A 144 21.50 1.77 9.73
C HIS A 144 21.69 2.52 8.40
N LEU A 145 20.94 2.13 7.36
CA LEU A 145 20.94 2.81 6.07
C LEU A 145 20.53 4.28 6.22
N TYR A 146 19.47 4.57 7.00
CA TYR A 146 19.03 5.95 7.21
C TYR A 146 19.93 6.76 8.16
N GLU A 147 20.54 6.11 9.15
CA GLU A 147 21.38 6.77 10.16
C GLU A 147 22.81 7.00 9.66
N LYS A 148 23.37 6.04 8.92
CA LYS A 148 24.79 6.00 8.55
C LYS A 148 25.04 6.01 7.05
N ASN A 149 24.01 5.90 6.23
CA ASN A 149 24.10 5.68 4.78
C ASN A 149 24.90 4.43 4.42
N GLU A 150 24.79 3.39 5.22
CA GLU A 150 25.46 2.11 5.05
C GLU A 150 24.45 0.98 5.14
N TRP A 151 24.62 -0.06 4.31
CA TRP A 151 23.81 -1.27 4.36
C TRP A 151 24.53 -2.36 5.14
N LEU A 152 23.91 -2.87 6.20
CA LEU A 152 24.41 -4.05 6.91
C LEU A 152 24.08 -5.29 6.09
N MET A 153 25.11 -6.06 5.73
CA MET A 153 24.92 -7.29 4.95
C MET A 153 24.13 -8.32 5.74
N ILE A 154 23.09 -8.84 5.14
CA ILE A 154 22.24 -9.88 5.70
C ILE A 154 22.48 -11.16 4.90
N PRO A 155 22.65 -12.31 5.53
CA PRO A 155 22.71 -13.60 4.85
C PRO A 155 21.47 -13.83 3.98
N LYS A 156 21.64 -14.37 2.77
CA LYS A 156 20.54 -14.53 1.81
C LYS A 156 19.40 -15.39 2.31
N ASP A 157 19.68 -16.40 3.08
CA ASP A 157 18.72 -17.29 3.74
C ASP A 157 17.89 -16.58 4.80
N GLU A 158 18.45 -15.57 5.46
CA GLU A 158 17.74 -14.73 6.43
C GLU A 158 16.91 -13.63 5.79
N MET A 159 17.10 -13.32 4.50
CA MET A 159 16.37 -12.26 3.81
C MET A 159 14.91 -12.64 3.48
N ASN A 160 14.60 -13.92 3.44
CA ASN A 160 13.27 -14.40 3.10
C ASN A 160 12.34 -14.40 4.33
N PHE A 161 11.08 -14.06 4.10
CA PHE A 161 10.02 -14.24 5.10
C PHE A 161 8.86 -15.05 4.51
N LYS A 162 8.06 -15.66 5.40
CA LYS A 162 6.83 -16.32 4.99
C LYS A 162 5.85 -15.26 4.47
N PRO A 163 5.30 -15.44 3.26
CA PRO A 163 4.29 -14.51 2.75
C PRO A 163 3.10 -14.38 3.69
N PHE A 164 2.46 -13.23 3.67
CA PHE A 164 1.29 -12.96 4.48
C PHE A 164 0.33 -11.99 3.78
N TYR A 165 -0.87 -11.89 4.34
CA TYR A 165 -1.92 -11.01 3.87
C TYR A 165 -2.20 -9.92 4.91
N SER A 166 -2.46 -8.71 4.42
CA SER A 166 -2.99 -7.61 5.23
C SER A 166 -4.46 -7.43 4.89
N PHE A 167 -5.33 -7.47 5.89
CA PHE A 167 -6.77 -7.31 5.73
C PHE A 167 -7.23 -6.01 6.36
N LYS A 168 -8.16 -5.32 5.69
CA LYS A 168 -8.83 -4.13 6.20
C LYS A 168 -10.29 -4.46 6.46
N CYS A 169 -10.75 -4.19 7.67
CA CYS A 169 -12.14 -4.37 8.08
C CYS A 169 -12.87 -3.03 8.02
N ASN A 170 -14.03 -3.03 7.37
CA ASN A 170 -14.82 -1.83 7.12
C ASN A 170 -16.13 -1.90 7.91
N THR A 171 -16.62 -0.75 8.34
CA THR A 171 -17.96 -0.63 8.91
C THR A 171 -18.59 0.70 8.55
N SER A 172 -19.93 0.71 8.42
CA SER A 172 -20.74 1.93 8.34
C SER A 172 -21.33 2.34 9.70
N LEU A 173 -21.13 1.53 10.73
CA LEU A 173 -21.64 1.79 12.07
C LEU A 173 -20.66 2.65 12.88
N PRO A 174 -21.16 3.40 13.87
CA PRO A 174 -20.30 4.02 14.87
C PRO A 174 -19.48 2.96 15.59
N ILE A 175 -18.17 3.20 15.71
CA ILE A 175 -17.27 2.24 16.36
C ILE A 175 -17.01 2.73 17.77
N PHE A 176 -17.50 1.99 18.75
CA PHE A 176 -17.26 2.30 20.14
C PHE A 176 -16.14 1.46 20.75
N TYR A 177 -16.07 0.16 20.41
CA TYR A 177 -15.10 -0.75 20.98
C TYR A 177 -14.99 -2.06 20.20
N ILE A 178 -13.78 -2.58 19.99
CA ILE A 178 -13.52 -3.92 19.47
C ILE A 178 -12.75 -4.70 20.54
N PRO A 179 -13.35 -5.77 21.09
CA PRO A 179 -12.71 -6.58 22.11
C PRO A 179 -11.40 -7.23 21.60
N PRO A 180 -10.34 -7.28 22.42
CA PRO A 180 -9.08 -7.93 22.05
C PRO A 180 -9.19 -9.42 21.72
N HIS A 181 -10.19 -10.10 22.24
CA HIS A 181 -10.37 -11.55 22.05
C HIS A 181 -10.83 -11.95 20.63
N TYR A 182 -11.12 -11.00 19.75
CA TYR A 182 -11.32 -11.29 18.33
C TYR A 182 -10.01 -11.54 17.54
N ILE A 183 -8.87 -11.52 18.21
CA ILE A 183 -7.61 -11.92 17.61
C ILE A 183 -7.64 -13.44 17.44
N MET A 184 -7.57 -13.89 16.18
CA MET A 184 -7.55 -15.32 15.86
C MET A 184 -6.11 -15.85 15.83
N ASP A 185 -5.97 -17.16 16.04
CA ASP A 185 -4.68 -17.84 15.86
C ASP A 185 -4.14 -17.62 14.44
N GLY A 186 -2.84 -17.44 14.33
CA GLY A 186 -2.17 -17.17 13.05
C GLY A 186 -2.07 -15.70 12.66
N ILE A 187 -2.71 -14.76 13.36
CA ILE A 187 -2.54 -13.33 13.12
C ILE A 187 -1.13 -12.91 13.55
N CYS A 188 -0.33 -12.42 12.59
CA CYS A 188 1.06 -12.01 12.86
C CYS A 188 1.13 -10.77 13.74
N THR A 189 0.27 -9.80 13.47
CA THR A 189 0.14 -8.55 14.21
C THR A 189 -1.18 -7.88 13.88
N THR A 190 -1.68 -7.09 14.81
CA THR A 190 -2.90 -6.30 14.64
C THR A 190 -2.66 -4.87 15.07
N TYR A 191 -3.36 -3.94 14.45
CA TYR A 191 -3.51 -2.61 14.98
C TYR A 191 -4.90 -2.07 14.70
N LYS A 192 -5.40 -1.30 15.64
CA LYS A 192 -6.66 -0.57 15.49
C LYS A 192 -6.37 0.79 14.89
N THR A 193 -7.26 1.22 14.03
CA THR A 193 -7.26 2.60 13.56
C THR A 193 -8.55 3.27 13.99
N TYR A 194 -8.41 4.35 14.73
CA TYR A 194 -9.53 5.17 15.22
C TYR A 194 -9.58 6.53 14.56
N ASP A 195 -8.65 6.80 13.63
CA ASP A 195 -8.66 8.06 12.93
C ASP A 195 -9.70 8.04 11.82
N PHE A 196 -10.91 8.46 12.16
CA PHE A 196 -12.02 8.58 11.23
C PHE A 196 -11.68 9.48 10.03
N ASN A 197 -10.86 10.49 10.20
CA ASN A 197 -10.44 11.37 9.12
C ASN A 197 -9.52 10.68 8.14
N GLU A 198 -8.77 9.70 8.63
CA GLU A 198 -7.81 8.98 7.81
C GLU A 198 -8.38 7.77 7.07
N TYR A 199 -9.42 7.09 7.58
CA TYR A 199 -9.96 5.84 7.04
C TYR A 199 -11.44 5.92 6.69
N TYR A 200 -11.90 7.13 6.50
CA TYR A 200 -13.26 7.38 6.11
C TYR A 200 -13.45 7.17 4.61
N PHE A 201 -14.53 6.52 4.23
CA PHE A 201 -14.94 6.36 2.84
C PHE A 201 -16.46 6.54 2.72
N GLU A 202 -16.91 6.92 1.53
CA GLU A 202 -18.30 6.96 1.15
C GLU A 202 -18.51 5.99 -0.01
N LYS A 203 -19.39 5.01 0.15
CA LYS A 203 -19.74 4.04 -0.88
C LYS A 203 -21.25 3.99 -1.05
N ALA A 204 -21.73 4.19 -2.27
CA ALA A 204 -23.16 4.13 -2.62
C ALA A 204 -24.03 4.98 -1.65
N GLY A 205 -23.58 6.18 -1.28
CA GLY A 205 -24.26 7.07 -0.35
C GLY A 205 -24.18 6.67 1.12
N LYS A 206 -23.47 5.59 1.45
CA LYS A 206 -23.19 5.17 2.83
C LYS A 206 -21.78 5.57 3.22
N LYS A 207 -21.69 6.27 4.32
CA LYS A 207 -20.42 6.65 4.93
C LYS A 207 -19.91 5.51 5.79
N GLY A 208 -18.59 5.24 5.72
CA GLY A 208 -17.97 4.20 6.50
C GLY A 208 -16.50 4.47 6.80
N CYS A 209 -15.88 3.61 7.57
CA CYS A 209 -14.47 3.71 7.87
C CYS A 209 -13.81 2.34 7.94
N ILE A 210 -12.49 2.34 7.78
CA ILE A 210 -11.67 1.17 8.13
C ILE A 210 -11.40 1.27 9.63
N PHE A 211 -12.00 0.35 10.39
CA PHE A 211 -11.92 0.39 11.84
C PHE A 211 -10.85 -0.55 12.40
N TYR A 212 -10.43 -1.53 11.61
CA TYR A 212 -9.43 -2.50 12.01
C TYR A 212 -8.55 -2.92 10.83
N GLN A 213 -7.29 -3.18 11.08
CA GLN A 213 -6.38 -3.80 10.14
C GLN A 213 -5.57 -4.86 10.88
N PHE A 214 -5.45 -6.04 10.27
CA PHE A 214 -4.65 -7.14 10.81
C PHE A 214 -3.89 -7.86 9.69
N TYR A 215 -3.02 -8.79 10.08
CA TYR A 215 -2.18 -9.56 9.18
C TYR A 215 -2.32 -11.04 9.50
N HIS A 216 -2.41 -11.85 8.46
CA HIS A 216 -2.55 -13.30 8.56
C HIS A 216 -1.73 -13.99 7.47
N ASP A 217 -1.15 -15.15 7.77
CA ASP A 217 -0.35 -15.91 6.81
C ASP A 217 -1.17 -16.92 5.98
N ASP A 218 -2.46 -17.10 6.32
CA ASP A 218 -3.43 -17.88 5.58
C ASP A 218 -4.57 -16.98 5.09
N PHE A 219 -4.90 -17.06 3.80
CA PHE A 219 -5.89 -16.19 3.18
C PHE A 219 -7.30 -16.48 3.66
N ASP A 220 -7.70 -17.76 3.67
CA ASP A 220 -9.07 -18.16 3.98
C ASP A 220 -9.40 -17.91 5.45
N ALA A 221 -8.47 -18.25 6.35
CA ALA A 221 -8.58 -17.94 7.76
C ALA A 221 -8.64 -16.42 7.99
N GLY A 222 -7.82 -15.64 7.28
CA GLY A 222 -7.84 -14.18 7.34
C GLY A 222 -9.17 -13.60 6.84
N MET A 223 -9.71 -14.10 5.73
CA MET A 223 -11.02 -13.68 5.22
C MET A 223 -12.15 -14.03 6.20
N LYS A 224 -12.11 -15.20 6.80
CA LYS A 224 -13.08 -15.59 7.85
C LYS A 224 -13.02 -14.65 9.04
N CYS A 225 -11.81 -14.32 9.51
CA CYS A 225 -11.62 -13.35 10.58
C CYS A 225 -12.18 -11.97 10.19
N LYS A 226 -11.89 -11.50 8.98
CA LYS A 226 -12.43 -10.24 8.46
C LYS A 226 -13.96 -10.24 8.50
N HIS A 227 -14.62 -11.27 7.98
CA HIS A 227 -16.09 -11.38 8.01
C HIS A 227 -16.65 -11.37 9.43
N THR A 228 -16.00 -12.08 10.36
CA THR A 228 -16.42 -12.08 11.77
C THR A 228 -16.32 -10.69 12.41
N LEU A 229 -15.31 -9.90 12.02
CA LEU A 229 -15.12 -8.56 12.55
C LEU A 229 -16.06 -7.51 11.93
N GLU A 230 -16.55 -7.75 10.72
CA GLU A 230 -17.42 -6.80 9.99
C GLU A 230 -18.92 -7.02 10.27
N ASN A 231 -19.32 -8.17 10.84
CA ASN A 231 -20.69 -8.54 11.20
C ASN A 231 -20.90 -8.46 12.71
#